data_6d9ab2dba976c9f4845c3e2b3fdaab39
#
_entry.id   6d9ab2dba976c9f4845c3e2b3fdaab39
#
_cell.length_a   1.000
_cell.length_b   1.000
_cell.length_c   1.000
_cell.angle_alpha   90.00
_cell.angle_beta   90.00
_cell.angle_gamma   90.00
#
_symmetry.space_group_name_H-M   'P 1'
#
loop_
_entity.id
_entity.type
_entity.pdbx_description
1 polymer ?
#
loop_
_entity_poly.entity_id
_entity_poly.type
_entity_poly.pdbx_seq_one_letter_code
_entity_poly.pdbx_strand_id
1 'polypeptide(L)'
;MNAFEEKVKRLFDQYEELITRKNEPVEHTNGVYTRYKYPVLTAAHTPVFWRYDLDEKTNPYLMERIGMNAAMNSGAIKWNGKYLLVVRVEGADRKSFFAVAESPNGVDNFRFWDYPITMPDDAIPATNIYDMRLTAHEDGWIYGIFCAERHDDNAPAGDLSSATATAAIARTKDLKTWERLPDLKSKSQQRNVVLHPEFVNGKYAFYTRPQDGFIDAGSGGGIGWALVDDITHAEIKEEKIIDCRYYHTIKEVKNGEGPHPIKTPKGWLHLAHGVRGCAAGLRYVLYMYMTSLEDPSKLIASPGGYFMAPEGEERIGDVSNVLFTNGWIADEDGTVFIYYASSDTRMHVAVSTIDKLVDYCMNTPQDGLTTTASVETLKHLIDKNMKLMK
;
A
#
# COMPACT_ATOMS: atom_id res chain seq x y z
N MET A 1 16.15 41.45 8.71
CA MET A 1 15.12 40.54 8.14
C MET A 1 13.90 41.40 7.90
N ASN A 2 13.38 41.42 6.68
CA ASN A 2 12.14 42.14 6.38
C ASN A 2 10.92 41.27 6.75
N ALA A 3 9.71 41.86 6.66
CA ALA A 3 8.48 41.16 7.05
C ALA A 3 8.19 39.89 6.19
N PHE A 4 8.65 39.83 4.94
CA PHE A 4 8.52 38.67 4.09
C PHE A 4 9.47 37.55 4.54
N GLU A 5 10.74 37.89 4.77
CA GLU A 5 11.75 36.93 5.28
C GLU A 5 11.33 36.31 6.64
N GLU A 6 10.68 37.11 7.51
CA GLU A 6 10.13 36.58 8.77
C GLU A 6 8.98 35.61 8.56
N LYS A 7 8.12 35.83 7.55
CA LYS A 7 7.07 34.85 7.18
C LYS A 7 7.67 33.55 6.65
N VAL A 8 8.65 33.64 5.75
CA VAL A 8 9.37 32.50 5.20
C VAL A 8 10.02 31.69 6.33
N LYS A 9 10.72 32.37 7.25
CA LYS A 9 11.34 31.71 8.40
C LYS A 9 10.31 30.94 9.25
N ARG A 10 9.19 31.58 9.59
CA ARG A 10 8.12 30.90 10.38
C ARG A 10 7.56 29.69 9.65
N LEU A 11 7.40 29.74 8.33
CA LEU A 11 6.92 28.62 7.53
C LEU A 11 7.89 27.44 7.62
N PHE A 12 9.19 27.67 7.53
CA PHE A 12 10.21 26.63 7.71
C PHE A 12 10.28 26.13 9.15
N ASP A 13 10.18 27.00 10.15
CA ASP A 13 10.18 26.58 11.56
C ASP A 13 8.99 25.64 11.87
N GLN A 14 7.80 25.95 11.36
CA GLN A 14 6.61 25.09 11.48
C GLN A 14 6.75 23.76 10.75
N TYR A 15 7.36 23.78 9.57
CA TYR A 15 7.65 22.58 8.81
C TYR A 15 8.64 21.67 9.55
N GLU A 16 9.73 22.22 10.07
CA GLU A 16 10.71 21.48 10.86
C GLU A 16 10.09 20.87 12.13
N GLU A 17 9.24 21.63 12.84
CA GLU A 17 8.50 21.12 14.02
C GLU A 17 7.63 19.91 13.63
N LEU A 18 6.93 19.98 12.49
CA LEU A 18 6.08 18.88 12.00
C LEU A 18 6.89 17.62 11.69
N ILE A 19 7.95 17.74 10.88
CA ILE A 19 8.70 16.58 10.38
C ILE A 19 9.66 15.99 11.42
N THR A 20 9.95 16.71 12.51
CA THR A 20 10.77 16.22 13.63
C THR A 20 9.95 15.79 14.85
N ARG A 21 8.62 15.92 14.76
CA ARG A 21 7.73 15.54 15.86
C ARG A 21 7.89 14.06 16.19
N LYS A 22 8.23 13.75 17.44
CA LYS A 22 8.30 12.37 17.93
C LYS A 22 6.95 11.68 17.80
N ASN A 23 6.98 10.46 17.31
CA ASN A 23 5.81 9.59 17.24
C ASN A 23 5.90 8.51 18.32
N GLU A 24 4.85 8.36 19.09
CA GLU A 24 4.79 7.45 20.22
C GLU A 24 3.79 6.32 19.94
N PRO A 25 4.06 5.11 20.44
CA PRO A 25 3.09 4.02 20.34
C PRO A 25 1.81 4.37 21.11
N VAL A 26 0.68 3.93 20.61
CA VAL A 26 -0.61 4.02 21.31
C VAL A 26 -0.61 2.99 22.44
N GLU A 27 -1.01 3.39 23.66
CA GLU A 27 -1.01 2.51 24.84
C GLU A 27 -1.86 1.26 24.67
N HIS A 28 -3.02 1.40 23.99
CA HIS A 28 -3.92 0.29 23.74
C HIS A 28 -3.50 -0.51 22.51
N THR A 29 -3.35 -1.82 22.68
CA THR A 29 -3.00 -2.75 21.61
C THR A 29 -3.83 -4.02 21.72
N ASN A 30 -4.07 -4.67 20.58
CA ASN A 30 -4.72 -5.99 20.54
C ASN A 30 -3.74 -7.17 20.77
N GLY A 31 -2.49 -6.88 21.10
CA GLY A 31 -1.43 -7.87 21.30
C GLY A 31 -0.69 -8.28 20.02
N VAL A 32 -1.28 -8.06 18.84
CA VAL A 32 -0.67 -8.46 17.55
C VAL A 32 0.18 -7.34 16.97
N TYR A 33 -0.32 -6.12 16.95
CA TYR A 33 0.40 -4.93 16.49
C TYR A 33 0.13 -3.75 17.40
N THR A 34 0.99 -2.75 17.31
CA THR A 34 0.87 -1.47 18.02
C THR A 34 0.85 -0.33 16.99
N ARG A 35 -0.21 0.48 16.98
CA ARG A 35 -0.31 1.71 16.20
C ARG A 35 0.52 2.82 16.82
N TYR A 36 0.89 3.80 16.02
CA TYR A 36 1.52 5.03 16.47
C TYR A 36 0.55 6.20 16.39
N LYS A 37 0.76 7.20 17.23
CA LYS A 37 -0.19 8.28 17.52
C LYS A 37 -0.42 9.22 16.35
N TYR A 38 0.65 9.54 15.60
CA TYR A 38 0.60 10.51 14.53
C TYR A 38 0.80 9.86 13.17
N PRO A 39 0.21 10.41 12.10
CA PRO A 39 0.60 10.05 10.75
C PRO A 39 2.10 10.30 10.55
N VAL A 40 2.78 9.38 9.86
CA VAL A 40 4.19 9.53 9.50
C VAL A 40 4.37 10.48 8.32
N LEU A 41 3.37 10.57 7.43
CA LEU A 41 3.34 11.50 6.30
C LEU A 41 1.91 11.98 6.04
N THR A 42 1.83 13.25 5.69
CA THR A 42 0.62 13.94 5.18
C THR A 42 1.04 14.89 4.05
N ALA A 43 0.10 15.51 3.37
CA ALA A 43 0.39 16.58 2.40
C ALA A 43 1.30 17.69 2.97
N ALA A 44 1.13 18.04 4.25
CA ALA A 44 1.94 19.07 4.92
C ALA A 44 3.42 18.68 5.11
N HIS A 45 3.76 17.39 5.05
CA HIS A 45 5.16 16.92 5.10
C HIS A 45 5.91 17.10 3.77
N THR A 46 5.22 17.44 2.67
CA THR A 46 5.91 17.77 1.42
C THR A 46 6.73 19.04 1.59
N PRO A 47 7.94 19.10 0.99
CA PRO A 47 8.84 20.22 1.19
C PRO A 47 8.21 21.58 0.91
N VAL A 48 8.51 22.58 1.74
CA VAL A 48 8.01 23.95 1.58
C VAL A 48 8.31 24.48 0.19
N PHE A 49 9.54 24.26 -0.30
CA PHE A 49 10.00 24.72 -1.60
C PHE A 49 9.41 23.98 -2.81
N TRP A 50 8.60 22.94 -2.61
CA TRP A 50 7.78 22.34 -3.67
C TRP A 50 6.46 23.12 -3.87
N ARG A 51 5.98 23.76 -2.82
CA ARG A 51 4.65 24.35 -2.74
C ARG A 51 4.64 25.87 -2.86
N TYR A 52 5.67 26.52 -2.31
CA TYR A 52 5.77 27.98 -2.23
C TYR A 52 6.84 28.51 -3.15
N ASP A 53 6.51 29.54 -3.91
CA ASP A 53 7.50 30.42 -4.51
C ASP A 53 8.03 31.36 -3.42
N LEU A 54 9.32 31.27 -3.14
CA LEU A 54 9.98 32.00 -2.05
C LEU A 54 10.56 33.35 -2.49
N ASP A 55 10.31 33.79 -3.72
CA ASP A 55 10.70 35.11 -4.21
C ASP A 55 9.60 36.14 -3.91
N GLU A 56 9.92 37.16 -3.07
CA GLU A 56 9.00 38.24 -2.71
C GLU A 56 8.46 38.98 -3.93
N LYS A 57 9.25 39.08 -5.02
CA LYS A 57 8.85 39.78 -6.24
C LYS A 57 7.73 39.09 -7.00
N THR A 58 7.73 37.77 -7.00
CA THR A 58 6.73 36.95 -7.70
C THR A 58 5.63 36.43 -6.78
N ASN A 59 5.89 36.42 -5.45
CA ASN A 59 4.95 35.96 -4.43
C ASN A 59 4.94 36.85 -3.17
N PRO A 60 4.58 38.11 -3.27
CA PRO A 60 4.69 39.07 -2.15
C PRO A 60 3.82 38.74 -0.93
N TYR A 61 2.80 37.94 -1.10
CA TYR A 61 1.92 37.48 -0.02
C TYR A 61 2.33 36.12 0.59
N LEU A 62 3.37 35.49 0.05
CA LEU A 62 3.81 34.15 0.41
C LEU A 62 2.65 33.14 0.37
N MET A 63 1.95 33.09 -0.75
CA MET A 63 0.88 32.10 -0.99
C MET A 63 1.45 30.77 -1.49
N GLU A 64 0.82 29.67 -1.12
CA GLU A 64 1.08 28.37 -1.72
C GLU A 64 0.72 28.41 -3.22
N ARG A 65 1.65 28.02 -4.09
CA ARG A 65 1.46 28.05 -5.55
C ARG A 65 1.11 26.71 -6.13
N ILE A 66 1.62 25.64 -5.53
CA ILE A 66 1.34 24.26 -5.92
C ILE A 66 0.75 23.55 -4.70
N GLY A 67 -0.55 23.35 -4.74
CA GLY A 67 -1.26 22.65 -3.66
C GLY A 67 -0.99 21.15 -3.69
N MET A 68 -0.79 20.56 -2.51
CA MET A 68 -0.73 19.10 -2.32
C MET A 68 -1.99 18.66 -1.59
N ASN A 69 -2.66 17.64 -2.15
CA ASN A 69 -3.88 17.09 -1.57
C ASN A 69 -3.56 15.99 -0.53
N ALA A 70 -2.71 15.04 -0.89
CA ALA A 70 -2.45 13.86 -0.06
C ALA A 70 -1.02 13.33 -0.23
N ALA A 71 -0.55 12.60 0.80
CA ALA A 71 0.62 11.73 0.74
C ALA A 71 0.21 10.37 1.32
N MET A 72 0.17 9.33 0.46
CA MET A 72 -0.49 8.05 0.78
C MET A 72 0.11 6.86 0.03
N ASN A 73 -0.37 5.66 0.30
CA ASN A 73 -0.19 4.43 -0.48
C ASN A 73 1.27 4.20 -0.92
N SER A 74 2.20 4.17 0.03
CA SER A 74 3.63 4.06 -0.25
C SER A 74 4.11 2.61 -0.32
N GLY A 75 4.96 2.32 -1.32
CA GLY A 75 5.90 1.21 -1.23
C GLY A 75 6.96 1.50 -0.15
N ALA A 76 7.52 0.45 0.45
CA ALA A 76 8.49 0.60 1.53
C ALA A 76 9.68 -0.34 1.34
N ILE A 77 10.86 0.11 1.73
CA ILE A 77 12.09 -0.68 1.68
C ILE A 77 13.10 -0.16 2.72
N LYS A 78 13.88 -1.07 3.32
CA LYS A 78 15.06 -0.69 4.09
C LYS A 78 16.27 -0.60 3.15
N TRP A 79 16.91 0.55 3.10
CA TRP A 79 18.02 0.81 2.19
C TRP A 79 19.11 1.62 2.88
N ASN A 80 20.36 1.14 2.82
CA ASN A 80 21.51 1.80 3.46
C ASN A 80 21.26 2.15 4.94
N GLY A 81 20.62 1.25 5.69
CA GLY A 81 20.32 1.42 7.11
C GLY A 81 19.20 2.39 7.45
N LYS A 82 18.51 2.95 6.45
CA LYS A 82 17.35 3.83 6.60
C LYS A 82 16.05 3.15 6.15
N TYR A 83 14.93 3.64 6.65
CA TYR A 83 13.59 3.23 6.25
C TYR A 83 13.08 4.21 5.20
N LEU A 84 12.86 3.72 3.98
CA LEU A 84 12.47 4.54 2.83
C LEU A 84 11.06 4.16 2.38
N LEU A 85 10.29 5.19 2.07
CA LEU A 85 8.96 5.09 1.49
C LEU A 85 8.97 5.74 0.11
N VAL A 86 8.53 5.02 -0.92
CA VAL A 86 8.18 5.62 -2.20
C VAL A 86 6.70 5.97 -2.16
N VAL A 87 6.44 7.22 -1.88
CA VAL A 87 5.13 7.76 -1.52
C VAL A 87 4.39 8.20 -2.78
N ARG A 88 3.11 7.84 -2.89
CA ARG A 88 2.19 8.54 -3.79
C ARG A 88 1.88 9.90 -3.20
N VAL A 89 2.30 10.96 -3.87
CA VAL A 89 1.88 12.33 -3.58
C VAL A 89 0.87 12.74 -4.62
N GLU A 90 -0.29 13.22 -4.19
CA GLU A 90 -1.33 13.74 -5.07
C GLU A 90 -1.40 15.26 -4.96
N GLY A 91 -1.31 15.94 -6.11
CA GLY A 91 -1.50 17.37 -6.21
C GLY A 91 -2.98 17.76 -6.13
N ALA A 92 -3.24 19.05 -5.86
CA ALA A 92 -4.59 19.61 -5.91
C ALA A 92 -5.23 19.53 -7.33
N ASP A 93 -4.42 19.28 -8.35
CA ASP A 93 -4.84 19.04 -9.74
C ASP A 93 -5.25 17.58 -10.03
N ARG A 94 -5.28 16.73 -9.00
CA ARG A 94 -5.57 15.29 -9.07
C ARG A 94 -4.53 14.45 -9.81
N LYS A 95 -3.36 14.98 -10.08
CA LYS A 95 -2.26 14.18 -10.63
C LYS A 95 -1.42 13.63 -9.49
N SER A 96 -1.15 12.34 -9.55
CA SER A 96 -0.24 11.68 -8.61
C SER A 96 1.15 11.53 -9.22
N PHE A 97 2.15 11.59 -8.37
CA PHE A 97 3.53 11.31 -8.69
C PHE A 97 4.19 10.58 -7.50
N PHE A 98 5.38 10.06 -7.71
CA PHE A 98 6.13 9.38 -6.65
C PHE A 98 7.24 10.25 -6.09
N ALA A 99 7.45 10.14 -4.79
CA ALA A 99 8.54 10.81 -4.10
C ALA A 99 9.10 9.93 -2.98
N VAL A 100 10.40 10.00 -2.75
CA VAL A 100 11.05 9.24 -1.69
C VAL A 100 11.05 10.05 -0.40
N ALA A 101 10.57 9.44 0.69
CA ALA A 101 10.73 9.93 2.05
C ALA A 101 11.56 8.93 2.86
N GLU A 102 12.52 9.40 3.64
CA GLU A 102 13.39 8.56 4.46
C GLU A 102 13.26 8.88 5.95
N SER A 103 13.43 7.87 6.79
CA SER A 103 13.46 7.96 8.24
C SER A 103 14.63 7.16 8.81
N PRO A 104 15.25 7.62 9.91
CA PRO A 104 16.32 6.88 10.59
C PRO A 104 15.81 5.70 11.42
N ASN A 105 14.52 5.69 11.81
CA ASN A 105 13.95 4.72 12.78
C ASN A 105 12.62 4.07 12.32
N GLY A 106 12.06 4.51 11.19
CA GLY A 106 10.85 3.92 10.60
C GLY A 106 9.53 4.35 11.23
N VAL A 107 9.52 5.16 12.29
CA VAL A 107 8.30 5.57 12.98
C VAL A 107 8.09 7.09 13.04
N ASP A 108 9.16 7.87 12.94
CA ASP A 108 9.13 9.33 12.87
C ASP A 108 10.31 9.89 12.08
N ASN A 109 10.44 11.23 12.05
CA ASN A 109 11.49 11.94 11.30
C ASN A 109 11.55 11.57 9.81
N PHE A 110 10.40 11.34 9.19
CA PHE A 110 10.34 11.15 7.76
C PHE A 110 10.57 12.48 7.03
N ARG A 111 11.54 12.49 6.11
CA ARG A 111 11.88 13.65 5.26
C ARG A 111 11.84 13.24 3.81
N PHE A 112 11.09 13.98 3.00
CA PHE A 112 11.15 13.82 1.55
C PHE A 112 12.53 14.24 1.03
N TRP A 113 13.02 13.55 0.01
CA TRP A 113 14.15 14.04 -0.76
C TRP A 113 13.80 15.34 -1.49
N ASP A 114 14.83 16.08 -1.93
CA ASP A 114 14.61 17.41 -2.50
C ASP A 114 13.77 17.41 -3.77
N TYR A 115 13.83 16.34 -4.55
CA TYR A 115 13.11 16.20 -5.81
C TYR A 115 12.21 14.96 -5.81
N PRO A 116 11.00 15.07 -6.40
CA PRO A 116 10.19 13.89 -6.69
C PRO A 116 10.87 13.00 -7.74
N ILE A 117 10.39 11.76 -7.86
CA ILE A 117 10.85 10.83 -8.89
C ILE A 117 10.33 11.29 -10.25
N THR A 118 11.22 11.53 -11.19
CA THR A 118 10.86 11.65 -12.59
C THR A 118 10.71 10.24 -13.16
N MET A 119 9.48 9.73 -13.16
CA MET A 119 9.19 8.41 -13.75
C MET A 119 9.14 8.55 -15.28
N PRO A 120 9.98 7.82 -16.03
CA PRO A 120 9.87 7.82 -17.48
C PRO A 120 8.51 7.31 -17.96
N ASP A 121 8.02 7.86 -19.03
CA ASP A 121 6.81 7.35 -19.71
C ASP A 121 7.11 6.04 -20.46
N ASP A 122 6.06 5.24 -20.66
CA ASP A 122 6.04 4.16 -21.64
C ASP A 122 5.69 4.72 -23.05
N ALA A 123 5.62 3.86 -24.04
CA ALA A 123 5.23 4.22 -25.42
C ALA A 123 3.92 5.02 -25.48
N ILE A 124 2.98 4.76 -24.57
CA ILE A 124 1.75 5.52 -24.38
C ILE A 124 1.80 6.17 -23.00
N PRO A 125 1.90 7.50 -22.89
CA PRO A 125 1.92 8.21 -21.61
C PRO A 125 0.68 7.90 -20.76
N ALA A 126 0.88 7.73 -19.45
CA ALA A 126 -0.22 7.59 -18.51
C ALA A 126 -0.80 8.95 -18.14
N THR A 127 -2.13 9.02 -18.01
CA THR A 127 -2.80 10.21 -17.46
C THR A 127 -2.49 10.39 -15.98
N ASN A 128 -2.41 9.27 -15.25
CA ASN A 128 -2.08 9.25 -13.82
C ASN A 128 -1.32 7.96 -13.46
N ILE A 129 -0.39 8.06 -12.51
CA ILE A 129 0.37 6.92 -11.98
C ILE A 129 0.26 6.90 -10.46
N TYR A 130 0.04 5.71 -9.86
CA TYR A 130 -0.16 5.64 -8.42
C TYR A 130 0.05 4.24 -7.82
N ASP A 131 0.14 4.18 -6.50
CA ASP A 131 0.13 2.97 -5.68
C ASP A 131 1.28 2.01 -5.97
N MET A 132 2.53 2.52 -5.94
CA MET A 132 3.72 1.71 -6.17
C MET A 132 3.96 0.71 -5.02
N ARG A 133 4.24 -0.55 -5.39
CA ARG A 133 4.77 -1.60 -4.51
C ARG A 133 6.22 -1.82 -4.86
N LEU A 134 7.08 -1.83 -3.86
CA LEU A 134 8.51 -2.09 -4.03
C LEU A 134 8.81 -3.56 -3.72
N THR A 135 9.64 -4.17 -4.54
CA THR A 135 10.17 -5.52 -4.30
C THR A 135 11.67 -5.53 -4.61
N ALA A 136 12.49 -5.74 -3.57
CA ALA A 136 13.88 -6.13 -3.78
C ALA A 136 13.88 -7.58 -4.23
N HIS A 137 14.21 -7.82 -5.51
CA HIS A 137 14.16 -9.13 -6.11
C HIS A 137 15.56 -9.81 -6.09
N GLU A 138 15.60 -11.13 -6.05
CA GLU A 138 16.84 -11.88 -5.98
C GLU A 138 17.77 -11.72 -7.19
N ASP A 139 17.29 -11.20 -8.33
CA ASP A 139 18.10 -10.80 -9.47
C ASP A 139 18.91 -9.53 -9.22
N GLY A 140 18.77 -8.94 -8.04
CA GLY A 140 19.48 -7.77 -7.56
C GLY A 140 18.92 -6.44 -8.03
N TRP A 141 17.71 -6.38 -8.63
CA TRP A 141 16.99 -5.16 -8.90
C TRP A 141 15.96 -4.86 -7.81
N ILE A 142 15.66 -3.59 -7.62
CA ILE A 142 14.48 -3.14 -6.91
C ILE A 142 13.42 -2.80 -7.97
N TYR A 143 12.32 -3.53 -7.95
CA TYR A 143 11.20 -3.29 -8.84
C TYR A 143 10.13 -2.45 -8.16
N GLY A 144 9.60 -1.48 -8.89
CA GLY A 144 8.38 -0.76 -8.56
C GLY A 144 7.27 -1.20 -9.49
N ILE A 145 6.20 -1.79 -8.93
CA ILE A 145 4.99 -2.12 -9.69
C ILE A 145 3.91 -1.15 -9.26
N PHE A 146 3.29 -0.45 -10.21
CA PHE A 146 2.31 0.59 -9.94
C PHE A 146 1.19 0.63 -10.97
N CYS A 147 0.11 1.31 -10.65
CA CYS A 147 -0.98 1.51 -11.60
C CYS A 147 -0.65 2.65 -12.57
N ALA A 148 -0.78 2.39 -13.86
CA ALA A 148 -0.84 3.40 -14.90
C ALA A 148 -2.27 3.49 -15.42
N GLU A 149 -2.88 4.65 -15.23
CA GLU A 149 -4.26 4.95 -15.63
C GLU A 149 -4.27 5.81 -16.88
N ARG A 150 -5.16 5.44 -17.81
CA ARG A 150 -5.40 6.18 -19.06
C ARG A 150 -6.90 6.34 -19.26
N HIS A 151 -7.31 7.39 -19.97
CA HIS A 151 -8.69 7.46 -20.44
C HIS A 151 -8.97 6.27 -21.37
N ASP A 152 -10.18 5.71 -21.30
CA ASP A 152 -10.57 4.60 -22.17
C ASP A 152 -10.85 5.14 -23.59
N ASP A 153 -10.02 4.76 -24.55
CA ASP A 153 -10.16 5.16 -25.96
C ASP A 153 -11.46 4.65 -26.60
N ASN A 154 -12.09 3.63 -26.00
CA ASN A 154 -13.37 3.09 -26.45
C ASN A 154 -14.57 3.74 -25.74
N ALA A 155 -14.33 4.71 -24.87
CA ALA A 155 -15.41 5.42 -24.18
C ALA A 155 -16.31 6.17 -25.15
N PRO A 156 -17.63 6.27 -24.89
CA PRO A 156 -18.52 7.09 -25.69
C PRO A 156 -18.05 8.54 -25.79
N ALA A 157 -18.31 9.19 -26.92
CA ALA A 157 -17.95 10.59 -27.12
C ALA A 157 -18.53 11.48 -26.00
N GLY A 158 -17.66 12.24 -25.32
CA GLY A 158 -18.02 13.11 -24.19
C GLY A 158 -18.01 12.43 -22.82
N ASP A 159 -17.72 11.14 -22.71
CA ASP A 159 -17.45 10.48 -21.43
C ASP A 159 -16.05 10.87 -20.95
N LEU A 160 -15.98 11.52 -19.78
CA LEU A 160 -14.75 11.94 -19.12
C LEU A 160 -14.42 11.09 -17.88
N SER A 161 -15.14 9.99 -17.67
CA SER A 161 -15.03 9.17 -16.46
C SER A 161 -14.48 7.76 -16.72
N SER A 162 -14.62 7.24 -17.92
CA SER A 162 -14.14 5.90 -18.26
C SER A 162 -12.61 5.87 -18.34
N ALA A 163 -12.04 4.90 -17.67
CA ALA A 163 -10.60 4.72 -17.61
C ALA A 163 -10.20 3.26 -17.77
N THR A 164 -8.97 3.05 -18.21
CA THR A 164 -8.29 1.76 -18.21
C THR A 164 -7.09 1.80 -17.29
N ALA A 165 -6.77 0.67 -16.67
CA ALA A 165 -5.64 0.53 -15.77
C ALA A 165 -4.77 -0.66 -16.16
N THR A 166 -3.46 -0.42 -16.23
CA THR A 166 -2.44 -1.44 -16.43
C THR A 166 -1.47 -1.47 -15.24
N ALA A 167 -0.88 -2.61 -14.99
CA ALA A 167 0.24 -2.71 -14.07
C ALA A 167 1.52 -2.26 -14.80
N ALA A 168 2.01 -1.12 -14.38
CA ALA A 168 3.25 -0.53 -14.87
C ALA A 168 4.45 -1.09 -14.10
N ILE A 169 5.56 -1.34 -14.79
CA ILE A 169 6.78 -1.90 -14.22
C ILE A 169 7.92 -0.91 -14.40
N ALA A 170 8.62 -0.59 -13.30
CA ALA A 170 9.89 0.10 -13.35
C ALA A 170 10.90 -0.57 -12.42
N ARG A 171 12.19 -0.35 -12.66
CA ARG A 171 13.26 -0.89 -11.80
C ARG A 171 14.33 0.15 -11.52
N THR A 172 15.04 -0.06 -10.43
CA THR A 172 16.08 0.86 -9.96
C THR A 172 17.16 0.12 -9.18
N LYS A 173 18.31 0.78 -9.00
CA LYS A 173 19.39 0.33 -8.09
C LYS A 173 19.62 1.31 -6.94
N ASP A 174 19.01 2.49 -6.98
CA ASP A 174 19.34 3.60 -6.08
C ASP A 174 18.10 4.41 -5.61
N LEU A 175 16.90 4.03 -6.06
CA LEU A 175 15.62 4.73 -5.85
C LEU A 175 15.57 6.16 -6.43
N LYS A 176 16.61 6.59 -7.11
CA LYS A 176 16.72 7.92 -7.76
C LYS A 176 16.53 7.82 -9.25
N THR A 177 17.25 6.88 -9.86
CA THR A 177 17.21 6.65 -11.30
C THR A 177 16.34 5.44 -11.58
N TRP A 178 15.29 5.63 -12.37
CA TRP A 178 14.33 4.59 -12.70
C TRP A 178 14.37 4.25 -14.19
N GLU A 179 14.42 2.97 -14.47
CA GLU A 179 14.23 2.42 -15.81
C GLU A 179 12.78 1.93 -15.93
N ARG A 180 12.02 2.55 -16.82
CA ARG A 180 10.66 2.14 -17.14
C ARG A 180 10.68 0.95 -18.11
N LEU A 181 10.05 -0.16 -17.70
CA LEU A 181 9.81 -1.32 -18.57
C LEU A 181 8.42 -1.22 -19.20
N PRO A 182 8.14 -1.96 -20.29
CA PRO A 182 6.80 -2.03 -20.85
C PRO A 182 5.77 -2.49 -19.81
N ASP A 183 4.54 -1.97 -19.90
CA ASP A 183 3.43 -2.38 -19.04
C ASP A 183 3.20 -3.89 -19.12
N LEU A 184 2.82 -4.48 -17.99
CA LEU A 184 2.43 -5.89 -17.90
C LEU A 184 1.22 -6.18 -18.82
N LYS A 185 1.42 -7.01 -19.83
CA LYS A 185 0.34 -7.44 -20.72
C LYS A 185 -0.52 -8.50 -20.04
N SER A 186 -1.83 -8.31 -20.07
CA SER A 186 -2.82 -9.26 -19.56
C SER A 186 -4.14 -9.13 -20.29
N LYS A 187 -4.99 -10.16 -20.17
CA LYS A 187 -6.35 -10.15 -20.76
C LYS A 187 -7.32 -9.26 -20.00
N SER A 188 -7.09 -9.08 -18.69
CA SER A 188 -7.90 -8.29 -17.78
C SER A 188 -7.19 -7.00 -17.40
N GLN A 189 -7.92 -6.01 -16.88
CA GLN A 189 -7.30 -4.87 -16.24
C GLN A 189 -6.61 -5.31 -14.93
N GLN A 190 -5.48 -4.67 -14.61
CA GLN A 190 -4.65 -5.01 -13.45
C GLN A 190 -4.27 -3.73 -12.69
N ARG A 191 -4.72 -3.59 -11.44
CA ARG A 191 -4.43 -2.41 -10.62
C ARG A 191 -3.50 -2.67 -9.42
N ASN A 192 -3.57 -3.85 -8.82
CA ASN A 192 -2.83 -4.19 -7.61
C ASN A 192 -1.96 -5.43 -7.86
N VAL A 193 -0.91 -5.25 -8.65
CA VAL A 193 0.04 -6.31 -8.96
C VAL A 193 1.25 -6.17 -8.07
N VAL A 194 1.73 -7.29 -7.55
CA VAL A 194 2.91 -7.38 -6.69
C VAL A 194 3.86 -8.43 -7.22
N LEU A 195 5.13 -8.10 -7.34
CA LEU A 195 6.17 -9.05 -7.71
C LEU A 195 6.59 -9.85 -6.46
N HIS A 196 6.63 -11.17 -6.59
CA HIS A 196 7.24 -12.05 -5.60
C HIS A 196 8.76 -11.79 -5.55
N PRO A 197 9.40 -11.79 -4.36
CA PRO A 197 10.82 -11.41 -4.26
C PRO A 197 11.82 -12.43 -4.81
N GLU A 198 11.39 -13.67 -5.05
CA GLU A 198 12.23 -14.77 -5.55
C GLU A 198 11.66 -15.34 -6.85
N PHE A 199 12.51 -15.95 -7.66
CA PHE A 199 12.06 -16.75 -8.80
C PHE A 199 11.26 -17.97 -8.31
N VAL A 200 10.21 -18.31 -9.03
CA VAL A 200 9.44 -19.52 -8.80
C VAL A 200 9.52 -20.37 -10.07
N ASN A 201 10.12 -21.54 -9.96
CA ASN A 201 10.42 -22.41 -11.11
C ASN A 201 11.24 -21.70 -12.21
N GLY A 202 12.16 -20.81 -11.80
CA GLY A 202 13.00 -20.05 -12.71
C GLY A 202 12.29 -18.90 -13.44
N LYS A 203 11.09 -18.52 -13.01
CA LYS A 203 10.27 -17.45 -13.61
C LYS A 203 9.98 -16.36 -12.59
N TYR A 204 9.71 -15.15 -13.07
CA TYR A 204 9.14 -14.08 -12.26
C TYR A 204 7.69 -14.44 -11.90
N ALA A 205 7.33 -14.28 -10.64
CA ALA A 205 6.01 -14.60 -10.14
C ALA A 205 5.28 -13.35 -9.67
N PHE A 206 4.00 -13.24 -10.02
CA PHE A 206 3.18 -12.09 -9.71
C PHE A 206 1.92 -12.49 -8.94
N TYR A 207 1.64 -11.75 -7.89
CA TYR A 207 0.31 -11.67 -7.30
C TYR A 207 -0.46 -10.61 -8.05
N THR A 208 -1.61 -10.98 -8.59
CA THR A 208 -2.39 -10.14 -9.50
C THR A 208 -3.78 -9.87 -8.93
N ARG A 209 -4.50 -8.96 -9.54
CA ARG A 209 -5.92 -8.77 -9.27
C ARG A 209 -6.66 -8.51 -10.58
N PRO A 210 -7.05 -9.57 -11.29
CA PRO A 210 -7.81 -9.42 -12.53
C PRO A 210 -9.16 -8.80 -12.27
N GLN A 211 -9.57 -7.84 -13.12
CA GLN A 211 -10.88 -7.21 -13.07
C GLN A 211 -11.37 -6.85 -14.47
N ASP A 212 -12.69 -6.87 -14.65
CA ASP A 212 -13.30 -6.66 -15.97
C ASP A 212 -13.31 -5.17 -16.34
N GLY A 213 -13.59 -4.30 -15.36
CA GLY A 213 -13.62 -2.85 -15.55
C GLY A 213 -12.65 -2.11 -14.63
N PHE A 214 -12.58 -0.79 -14.79
CA PHE A 214 -11.67 0.05 -13.99
C PHE A 214 -12.04 0.07 -12.50
N ILE A 215 -13.33 0.18 -12.17
CA ILE A 215 -13.83 0.17 -10.80
C ILE A 215 -14.49 -1.16 -10.46
N ASP A 216 -15.30 -1.68 -11.36
CA ASP A 216 -16.02 -2.93 -11.17
C ASP A 216 -15.09 -4.12 -11.39
N ALA A 217 -15.01 -4.98 -10.41
CA ALA A 217 -14.23 -6.20 -10.48
C ALA A 217 -14.86 -7.25 -11.42
N GLY A 218 -16.16 -7.15 -11.67
CA GLY A 218 -16.88 -8.09 -12.53
C GLY A 218 -16.73 -9.55 -12.07
N SER A 219 -16.28 -10.41 -12.96
CA SER A 219 -15.99 -11.82 -12.69
C SER A 219 -14.68 -12.03 -11.90
N GLY A 220 -13.77 -11.05 -11.91
CA GLY A 220 -12.50 -11.05 -11.22
C GLY A 220 -12.59 -10.58 -9.77
N GLY A 221 -11.58 -9.84 -9.32
CA GLY A 221 -11.54 -9.15 -8.02
C GLY A 221 -11.00 -9.98 -6.86
N GLY A 222 -10.53 -11.21 -7.10
CA GLY A 222 -9.75 -12.02 -6.17
C GLY A 222 -8.24 -11.79 -6.36
N ILE A 223 -7.42 -12.30 -5.43
CA ILE A 223 -5.96 -12.33 -5.62
C ILE A 223 -5.63 -13.47 -6.57
N GLY A 224 -4.98 -13.12 -7.69
CA GLY A 224 -4.49 -14.05 -8.69
C GLY A 224 -3.01 -14.35 -8.53
N TRP A 225 -2.55 -15.34 -9.29
CA TRP A 225 -1.17 -15.77 -9.38
C TRP A 225 -0.81 -16.03 -10.84
N ALA A 226 0.31 -15.50 -11.28
CA ALA A 226 0.82 -15.69 -12.63
C ALA A 226 2.34 -15.83 -12.63
N LEU A 227 2.87 -16.59 -13.58
CA LEU A 227 4.30 -16.73 -13.85
C LEU A 227 4.64 -16.10 -15.19
N VAL A 228 5.77 -15.37 -15.24
CA VAL A 228 6.24 -14.65 -16.42
C VAL A 228 7.69 -15.01 -16.65
N ASP A 229 8.04 -15.32 -17.91
CA ASP A 229 9.39 -15.76 -18.29
C ASP A 229 10.40 -14.60 -18.31
N ASP A 230 9.97 -13.43 -18.76
CA ASP A 230 10.81 -12.24 -18.95
C ASP A 230 10.08 -11.00 -18.44
N ILE A 231 10.61 -10.38 -17.38
CA ILE A 231 10.02 -9.18 -16.80
C ILE A 231 10.20 -7.93 -17.68
N THR A 232 11.16 -7.94 -18.60
CA THR A 232 11.39 -6.84 -19.55
C THR A 232 10.35 -6.79 -20.67
N HIS A 233 9.59 -7.88 -20.86
CA HIS A 233 8.46 -8.00 -21.78
C HIS A 233 7.35 -8.83 -21.13
N ALA A 234 6.96 -8.42 -19.93
CA ALA A 234 6.07 -9.19 -19.07
C ALA A 234 4.68 -9.41 -19.71
N GLU A 235 4.28 -10.67 -19.83
CA GLU A 235 2.98 -11.08 -20.34
C GLU A 235 2.39 -12.22 -19.51
N ILE A 236 1.19 -12.00 -18.97
CA ILE A 236 0.41 -13.03 -18.28
C ILE A 236 -0.33 -13.87 -19.32
N LYS A 237 0.16 -15.08 -19.56
CA LYS A 237 -0.49 -16.07 -20.43
C LYS A 237 -1.57 -16.86 -19.71
N GLU A 238 -1.28 -17.24 -18.45
CA GLU A 238 -2.16 -18.01 -17.57
C GLU A 238 -2.20 -17.34 -16.19
N GLU A 239 -3.38 -17.25 -15.63
CA GLU A 239 -3.64 -16.64 -14.32
C GLU A 239 -4.64 -17.50 -13.54
N LYS A 240 -4.34 -17.84 -12.29
CA LYS A 240 -5.26 -18.55 -11.40
C LYS A 240 -5.57 -17.71 -10.17
N ILE A 241 -6.82 -17.72 -9.73
CA ILE A 241 -7.19 -17.10 -8.46
C ILE A 241 -6.76 -18.00 -7.30
N ILE A 242 -6.01 -17.46 -6.36
CA ILE A 242 -5.51 -18.16 -5.17
C ILE A 242 -6.26 -17.75 -3.90
N ASP A 243 -6.80 -16.54 -3.83
CA ASP A 243 -7.69 -16.10 -2.76
C ASP A 243 -8.95 -15.45 -3.33
N CYS A 244 -10.06 -16.17 -3.23
CA CYS A 244 -11.34 -15.81 -3.84
C CYS A 244 -12.10 -14.77 -2.98
N ARG A 245 -13.06 -14.10 -3.64
CA ARG A 245 -14.13 -13.36 -2.97
C ARG A 245 -15.15 -14.34 -2.40
N TYR A 246 -15.74 -13.96 -1.26
CA TYR A 246 -16.83 -14.72 -0.64
C TYR A 246 -17.96 -13.80 -0.23
N TYR A 247 -19.20 -14.25 -0.46
CA TYR A 247 -20.40 -13.54 -0.05
C TYR A 247 -20.42 -13.24 1.45
N HIS A 248 -20.81 -12.05 1.82
CA HIS A 248 -20.95 -11.57 3.19
C HIS A 248 -19.68 -11.69 4.05
N THR A 249 -18.53 -11.40 3.45
CA THR A 249 -17.24 -11.32 4.13
C THR A 249 -16.59 -9.96 3.93
N ILE A 250 -15.44 -9.74 4.55
CA ILE A 250 -14.64 -8.52 4.36
C ILE A 250 -14.14 -8.33 2.92
N LYS A 251 -14.20 -9.34 2.09
CA LYS A 251 -13.72 -9.38 0.71
C LYS A 251 -14.80 -9.75 -0.32
N GLU A 252 -16.05 -9.42 -0.03
CA GLU A 252 -17.17 -9.74 -0.91
C GLU A 252 -17.19 -8.98 -2.23
N VAL A 253 -16.68 -7.73 -2.24
CA VAL A 253 -16.64 -6.89 -3.46
C VAL A 253 -15.36 -7.16 -4.23
N LYS A 254 -14.20 -7.09 -3.57
CA LYS A 254 -12.88 -7.37 -4.12
C LYS A 254 -11.84 -7.50 -3.00
N ASN A 255 -10.72 -8.08 -3.33
CA ASN A 255 -9.53 -8.13 -2.50
C ASN A 255 -8.27 -8.03 -3.36
N GLY A 256 -7.17 -7.65 -2.78
CA GLY A 256 -5.91 -7.49 -3.50
C GLY A 256 -4.71 -7.51 -2.58
N GLU A 257 -3.58 -7.90 -3.13
CA GLU A 257 -2.31 -7.90 -2.41
C GLU A 257 -1.92 -6.46 -2.03
N GLY A 258 -1.29 -6.32 -0.87
CA GLY A 258 -0.67 -5.09 -0.42
C GLY A 258 0.80 -5.01 -0.82
N PRO A 259 1.76 -5.13 0.13
CA PRO A 259 3.19 -5.20 -0.16
C PRO A 259 3.61 -6.60 -0.66
N HIS A 260 4.87 -6.73 -1.11
CA HIS A 260 5.45 -8.05 -1.36
C HIS A 260 5.46 -8.92 -0.10
N PRO A 261 5.36 -10.26 -0.23
CA PRO A 261 5.30 -11.15 0.93
C PRO A 261 6.64 -11.21 1.69
N ILE A 262 6.57 -11.48 3.00
CA ILE A 262 7.74 -11.70 3.86
C ILE A 262 7.98 -13.21 3.98
N LYS A 263 9.21 -13.64 3.68
CA LYS A 263 9.63 -15.02 3.88
C LYS A 263 9.82 -15.33 5.36
N THR A 264 9.21 -16.42 5.82
CA THR A 264 9.34 -16.92 7.20
C THR A 264 9.63 -18.42 7.20
N PRO A 265 10.12 -19.00 8.28
CA PRO A 265 10.31 -20.45 8.36
C PRO A 265 9.02 -21.27 8.21
N LYS A 266 7.84 -20.65 8.35
CA LYS A 266 6.53 -21.32 8.30
C LYS A 266 5.81 -21.14 6.96
N GLY A 267 6.27 -20.25 6.11
CA GLY A 267 5.63 -19.89 4.84
C GLY A 267 5.87 -18.45 4.47
N TRP A 268 5.29 -18.03 3.37
CA TRP A 268 5.24 -16.64 2.95
C TRP A 268 4.10 -15.94 3.68
N LEU A 269 4.42 -14.86 4.37
CA LEU A 269 3.46 -14.04 5.10
C LEU A 269 2.96 -12.92 4.19
N HIS A 270 1.66 -12.75 4.09
CA HIS A 270 1.01 -11.76 3.22
C HIS A 270 0.15 -10.79 4.01
N LEU A 271 0.12 -9.56 3.56
CA LEU A 271 -0.79 -8.51 4.03
C LEU A 271 -1.57 -7.96 2.83
N ALA A 272 -2.87 -8.13 2.86
CA ALA A 272 -3.78 -7.80 1.77
C ALA A 272 -4.89 -6.85 2.23
N HIS A 273 -5.61 -6.26 1.28
CA HIS A 273 -6.83 -5.50 1.56
C HIS A 273 -8.07 -6.25 1.10
N GLY A 274 -9.11 -6.21 1.92
CA GLY A 274 -10.44 -6.69 1.60
C GLY A 274 -11.43 -5.53 1.50
N VAL A 275 -12.37 -5.64 0.59
CA VAL A 275 -13.36 -4.60 0.30
C VAL A 275 -14.76 -5.16 0.37
N ARG A 276 -15.61 -4.51 1.16
CA ARG A 276 -17.05 -4.81 1.22
C ARG A 276 -17.90 -3.57 1.00
N GLY A 277 -19.14 -3.78 0.57
CA GLY A 277 -20.14 -2.73 0.50
C GLY A 277 -20.67 -2.36 1.89
N CYS A 278 -21.06 -1.11 2.07
CA CYS A 278 -21.83 -0.61 3.19
C CYS A 278 -22.70 0.57 2.74
N ALA A 279 -23.65 0.99 3.60
CA ALA A 279 -24.59 2.05 3.25
C ALA A 279 -23.91 3.40 2.86
N ALA A 280 -22.70 3.65 3.38
CA ALA A 280 -21.93 4.85 3.11
C ALA A 280 -20.89 4.68 1.98
N GLY A 281 -20.96 3.61 1.18
CA GLY A 281 -20.02 3.32 0.10
C GLY A 281 -19.20 2.05 0.36
N LEU A 282 -17.92 2.05 0.01
CA LEU A 282 -17.03 0.92 0.21
C LEU A 282 -16.25 1.06 1.53
N ARG A 283 -16.04 -0.07 2.20
CA ARG A 283 -15.14 -0.16 3.34
C ARG A 283 -13.95 -1.04 3.00
N TYR A 284 -12.75 -0.51 3.19
CA TYR A 284 -11.48 -1.23 3.01
C TYR A 284 -10.87 -1.54 4.37
N VAL A 285 -10.45 -2.79 4.53
CA VAL A 285 -9.75 -3.28 5.72
C VAL A 285 -8.53 -4.08 5.28
N LEU A 286 -7.56 -4.24 6.18
CA LEU A 286 -6.42 -5.11 5.94
C LEU A 286 -6.67 -6.48 6.54
N TYR A 287 -6.23 -7.54 5.86
CA TYR A 287 -6.25 -8.90 6.35
C TYR A 287 -4.95 -9.62 6.01
N MET A 288 -4.71 -10.73 6.67
CA MET A 288 -3.49 -11.51 6.49
C MET A 288 -3.80 -12.93 6.03
N TYR A 289 -2.85 -13.50 5.34
CA TYR A 289 -2.85 -14.92 4.98
C TYR A 289 -1.40 -15.41 4.81
N MET A 290 -1.21 -16.72 4.71
CA MET A 290 0.09 -17.32 4.42
C MET A 290 0.01 -18.29 3.27
N THR A 291 1.10 -18.36 2.49
CA THR A 291 1.28 -19.37 1.44
C THR A 291 2.49 -20.26 1.71
N SER A 292 2.53 -21.40 1.06
CA SER A 292 3.61 -22.38 1.22
C SER A 292 4.94 -21.83 0.68
N LEU A 293 6.05 -22.21 1.31
CA LEU A 293 7.39 -21.93 0.77
C LEU A 293 7.67 -22.71 -0.52
N GLU A 294 7.15 -23.92 -0.65
CA GLU A 294 7.36 -24.80 -1.81
C GLU A 294 6.50 -24.38 -3.00
N ASP A 295 5.28 -23.91 -2.73
CA ASP A 295 4.34 -23.42 -3.74
C ASP A 295 3.71 -22.11 -3.25
N PRO A 296 4.29 -20.95 -3.56
CA PRO A 296 3.78 -19.65 -3.12
C PRO A 296 2.37 -19.31 -3.62
N SER A 297 1.81 -20.11 -4.51
CA SER A 297 0.42 -19.99 -4.95
C SER A 297 -0.59 -20.77 -4.11
N LYS A 298 -0.12 -21.54 -3.10
CA LYS A 298 -0.95 -22.40 -2.26
C LYS A 298 -1.13 -21.78 -0.87
N LEU A 299 -2.36 -21.39 -0.52
CA LEU A 299 -2.70 -20.93 0.82
C LEU A 299 -2.52 -22.05 1.85
N ILE A 300 -1.90 -21.70 2.98
CA ILE A 300 -1.73 -22.60 4.13
C ILE A 300 -2.39 -22.08 5.40
N ALA A 301 -2.64 -20.77 5.49
CA ALA A 301 -3.38 -20.14 6.58
C ALA A 301 -4.15 -18.92 6.07
N SER A 302 -5.38 -18.73 6.54
CA SER A 302 -6.25 -17.60 6.17
C SER A 302 -7.19 -17.28 7.35
N PRO A 303 -6.75 -16.45 8.32
CA PRO A 303 -7.59 -15.99 9.42
C PRO A 303 -8.91 -15.38 8.94
N GLY A 304 -9.98 -15.61 9.68
CA GLY A 304 -11.27 -14.99 9.39
C GLY A 304 -11.31 -13.51 9.82
N GLY A 305 -12.07 -12.71 9.07
CA GLY A 305 -12.25 -11.30 9.37
C GLY A 305 -11.05 -10.42 8.97
N TYR A 306 -10.97 -9.23 9.57
CA TYR A 306 -9.89 -8.28 9.29
C TYR A 306 -8.79 -8.33 10.36
N PHE A 307 -7.56 -8.08 9.92
CA PHE A 307 -6.40 -7.85 10.78
C PHE A 307 -6.39 -6.41 11.33
N MET A 308 -6.60 -5.42 10.44
CA MET A 308 -6.71 -4.00 10.76
C MET A 308 -7.90 -3.36 10.07
N ALA A 309 -8.60 -2.48 10.77
CA ALA A 309 -9.68 -1.66 10.22
C ALA A 309 -9.48 -0.19 10.61
N PRO A 310 -10.04 0.78 9.85
CA PRO A 310 -9.90 2.19 10.20
C PRO A 310 -10.58 2.50 11.54
N GLU A 311 -9.91 3.27 12.39
CA GLU A 311 -10.35 3.69 13.71
C GLU A 311 -10.30 5.22 13.85
N GLY A 312 -11.21 5.78 14.64
CA GLY A 312 -11.23 7.21 14.94
C GLY A 312 -11.12 8.08 13.68
N GLU A 313 -10.14 8.95 13.64
CA GLU A 313 -9.88 9.87 12.53
C GLU A 313 -9.39 9.19 11.24
N GLU A 314 -8.91 7.94 11.32
CA GLU A 314 -8.56 7.16 10.12
C GLU A 314 -9.76 6.92 9.21
N ARG A 315 -10.99 7.10 9.73
CA ARG A 315 -12.24 6.91 8.96
C ARG A 315 -12.60 8.09 8.07
N ILE A 316 -11.90 9.22 8.19
CA ILE A 316 -12.26 10.49 7.57
C ILE A 316 -11.15 10.94 6.62
N GLY A 317 -11.51 11.23 5.38
CA GLY A 317 -10.62 11.73 4.33
C GLY A 317 -11.32 11.75 2.98
N ASP A 318 -10.55 11.78 1.90
CA ASP A 318 -11.07 11.86 0.52
C ASP A 318 -11.91 10.63 0.16
N VAL A 319 -11.47 9.44 0.59
CA VAL A 319 -12.24 8.21 0.49
C VAL A 319 -12.41 7.65 1.90
N SER A 320 -13.52 7.99 2.53
CA SER A 320 -13.78 7.63 3.92
C SER A 320 -13.82 6.12 4.15
N ASN A 321 -13.41 5.70 5.37
CA ASN A 321 -13.51 4.33 5.87
C ASN A 321 -12.59 3.33 5.13
N VAL A 322 -11.40 3.79 4.74
CA VAL A 322 -10.39 3.03 4.01
C VAL A 322 -9.11 2.89 4.82
N LEU A 323 -8.60 1.65 4.95
CA LEU A 323 -7.19 1.37 5.15
C LEU A 323 -6.63 0.68 3.92
N PHE A 324 -5.45 1.14 3.48
CA PHE A 324 -4.76 0.59 2.33
C PHE A 324 -3.25 0.51 2.58
N THR A 325 -2.59 -0.50 2.05
CA THR A 325 -1.14 -0.68 2.24
C THR A 325 -0.47 -1.18 0.97
N ASN A 326 0.72 -0.65 0.70
CA ASN A 326 1.61 -1.09 -0.38
C ASN A 326 3.02 -1.38 0.14
N GLY A 327 3.27 -1.17 1.42
CA GLY A 327 4.61 -1.29 1.96
C GLY A 327 4.66 -1.74 3.40
N TRP A 328 5.55 -2.66 3.68
CA TRP A 328 6.04 -3.01 4.99
C TRP A 328 7.53 -3.31 4.94
N ILE A 329 8.16 -3.31 6.09
CA ILE A 329 9.59 -3.63 6.23
C ILE A 329 9.72 -4.61 7.38
N ALA A 330 10.34 -5.76 7.10
CA ALA A 330 10.79 -6.69 8.12
C ALA A 330 12.27 -6.44 8.39
N ASP A 331 12.61 -6.15 9.63
CA ASP A 331 13.98 -5.97 10.08
C ASP A 331 14.64 -7.31 10.45
N GLU A 332 15.97 -7.28 10.54
CA GLU A 332 16.78 -8.46 10.87
C GLU A 332 16.47 -9.03 12.27
N ASP A 333 16.02 -8.19 13.19
CA ASP A 333 15.60 -8.58 14.54
C ASP A 333 14.17 -9.17 14.61
N GLY A 334 13.50 -9.26 13.46
CA GLY A 334 12.13 -9.75 13.33
C GLY A 334 11.05 -8.69 13.56
N THR A 335 11.42 -7.43 13.81
CA THR A 335 10.46 -6.32 13.86
C THR A 335 9.86 -6.05 12.49
N VAL A 336 8.54 -5.85 12.43
CA VAL A 336 7.82 -5.54 11.19
C VAL A 336 7.15 -4.18 11.30
N PHE A 337 7.53 -3.27 10.42
CA PHE A 337 6.92 -1.95 10.26
C PHE A 337 5.87 -2.03 9.15
N ILE A 338 4.61 -1.82 9.49
CA ILE A 338 3.48 -1.86 8.56
C ILE A 338 3.09 -0.42 8.25
N TYR A 339 3.37 0.03 7.01
CA TYR A 339 2.98 1.36 6.55
C TYR A 339 1.63 1.27 5.85
N TYR A 340 0.66 2.02 6.35
CA TYR A 340 -0.70 2.01 5.79
C TYR A 340 -1.24 3.42 5.65
N ALA A 341 -2.04 3.62 4.60
CA ALA A 341 -2.76 4.87 4.40
C ALA A 341 -4.16 4.78 5.00
N SER A 342 -4.66 5.89 5.50
CA SER A 342 -6.05 6.03 5.92
C SER A 342 -6.79 7.02 5.06
N SER A 343 -7.98 6.61 4.60
CA SER A 343 -8.96 7.40 3.86
C SER A 343 -8.39 8.22 2.70
N ASP A 344 -7.40 7.62 2.00
CA ASP A 344 -6.65 8.18 0.86
C ASP A 344 -6.07 9.59 1.11
N THR A 345 -5.63 9.86 2.34
CA THR A 345 -5.20 11.21 2.74
C THR A 345 -3.82 11.25 3.38
N ARG A 346 -3.43 10.22 4.16
CA ARG A 346 -2.24 10.24 5.00
C ARG A 346 -1.68 8.86 5.26
N MET A 347 -0.40 8.79 5.57
CA MET A 347 0.31 7.56 5.93
C MET A 347 0.48 7.43 7.44
N HIS A 348 0.34 6.21 7.91
CA HIS A 348 0.57 5.80 9.30
C HIS A 348 1.58 4.65 9.36
N VAL A 349 2.01 4.33 10.56
CA VAL A 349 2.79 3.13 10.85
C VAL A 349 2.17 2.36 12.03
N ALA A 350 2.18 1.03 11.90
CA ALA A 350 1.99 0.11 13.01
C ALA A 350 3.19 -0.83 13.06
N VAL A 351 3.54 -1.29 14.26
CA VAL A 351 4.69 -2.16 14.49
C VAL A 351 4.24 -3.49 15.09
N SER A 352 4.80 -4.57 14.58
CA SER A 352 4.61 -5.94 15.08
C SER A 352 5.93 -6.70 15.04
N THR A 353 5.87 -8.04 15.14
CA THR A 353 6.99 -8.94 14.91
C THR A 353 6.57 -10.08 13.99
N ILE A 354 7.53 -10.66 13.28
CA ILE A 354 7.28 -11.84 12.43
C ILE A 354 6.59 -12.95 13.23
N ASP A 355 7.09 -13.24 14.45
CA ASP A 355 6.51 -14.31 15.29
C ASP A 355 5.05 -14.06 15.63
N LYS A 356 4.68 -12.83 16.01
CA LYS A 356 3.29 -12.46 16.30
C LYS A 356 2.39 -12.56 15.07
N LEU A 357 2.88 -12.12 13.93
CA LEU A 357 2.11 -12.15 12.69
C LEU A 357 1.91 -13.59 12.18
N VAL A 358 2.95 -14.42 12.28
CA VAL A 358 2.85 -15.87 11.95
C VAL A 358 1.91 -16.57 12.93
N ASP A 359 2.04 -16.31 14.23
CA ASP A 359 1.13 -16.89 15.25
C ASP A 359 -0.32 -16.47 14.98
N TYR A 360 -0.56 -15.20 14.69
CA TYR A 360 -1.88 -14.71 14.31
C TYR A 360 -2.45 -15.47 13.09
N CYS A 361 -1.66 -15.63 12.03
CA CYS A 361 -2.11 -16.32 10.83
C CYS A 361 -2.40 -17.80 11.07
N MET A 362 -1.55 -18.47 11.82
CA MET A 362 -1.64 -19.93 12.01
C MET A 362 -2.67 -20.36 13.05
N ASN A 363 -2.96 -19.51 14.04
CA ASN A 363 -3.77 -19.87 15.19
C ASN A 363 -5.11 -19.12 15.29
N THR A 364 -5.34 -18.09 14.46
CA THR A 364 -6.64 -17.44 14.40
C THR A 364 -7.61 -18.27 13.54
N PRO A 365 -8.84 -18.55 14.02
CA PRO A 365 -9.81 -19.33 13.28
C PRO A 365 -10.13 -18.72 11.91
N GLN A 366 -10.35 -19.57 10.91
CA GLN A 366 -10.85 -19.18 9.61
C GLN A 366 -12.33 -18.74 9.68
N ASP A 367 -12.77 -17.96 8.70
CA ASP A 367 -14.17 -17.62 8.55
C ASP A 367 -14.99 -18.86 8.18
N GLY A 368 -15.96 -19.22 9.01
CA GLY A 368 -16.85 -20.34 8.77
C GLY A 368 -18.01 -20.02 7.83
N LEU A 369 -18.07 -18.81 7.29
CA LEU A 369 -19.01 -18.31 6.28
C LEU A 369 -20.48 -18.30 6.71
N THR A 370 -20.80 -18.63 7.95
CA THR A 370 -22.18 -18.61 8.48
C THR A 370 -22.21 -18.10 9.92
N THR A 371 -23.33 -17.51 10.34
CA THR A 371 -23.54 -17.10 11.73
C THR A 371 -23.41 -18.26 12.70
N THR A 372 -23.91 -19.43 12.35
CA THR A 372 -23.80 -20.65 13.18
C THR A 372 -22.35 -21.03 13.42
N ALA A 373 -21.53 -21.06 12.37
CA ALA A 373 -20.10 -21.37 12.50
C ALA A 373 -19.36 -20.33 13.34
N SER A 374 -19.69 -19.03 13.21
CA SER A 374 -19.12 -17.97 14.06
C SER A 374 -19.47 -18.17 15.53
N VAL A 375 -20.72 -18.53 15.86
CA VAL A 375 -21.14 -18.82 17.23
C VAL A 375 -20.45 -20.08 17.78
N GLU A 376 -20.30 -21.11 16.97
CA GLU A 376 -19.58 -22.34 17.39
C GLU A 376 -18.12 -22.06 17.67
N THR A 377 -17.44 -21.25 16.87
CA THR A 377 -16.07 -20.81 17.10
C THR A 377 -15.94 -20.09 18.45
N LEU A 378 -16.86 -19.16 18.75
CA LEU A 378 -16.91 -18.47 20.05
C LEU A 378 -17.15 -19.44 21.21
N LYS A 379 -18.08 -20.39 21.07
CA LYS A 379 -18.37 -21.38 22.13
C LYS A 379 -17.17 -22.24 22.43
N HIS A 380 -16.45 -22.73 21.41
CA HIS A 380 -15.21 -23.49 21.60
C HIS A 380 -14.17 -22.71 22.41
N LEU A 381 -13.98 -21.41 22.10
CA LEU A 381 -13.05 -20.56 22.84
C LEU A 381 -13.52 -20.33 24.27
N ILE A 382 -14.82 -20.08 24.49
CA ILE A 382 -15.41 -19.91 25.81
C ILE A 382 -15.22 -21.17 26.65
N ASP A 383 -15.55 -22.36 26.12
CA ASP A 383 -15.43 -23.64 26.80
C ASP A 383 -13.97 -23.95 27.21
N LYS A 384 -13.01 -23.58 26.32
CA LYS A 384 -11.57 -23.67 26.62
C LYS A 384 -11.22 -22.76 27.80
N ASN A 385 -11.64 -21.49 27.77
CA ASN A 385 -11.32 -20.49 28.78
C ASN A 385 -11.97 -20.81 30.14
N MET A 386 -13.22 -21.29 30.14
CA MET A 386 -13.92 -21.68 31.37
C MET A 386 -13.23 -22.84 32.11
N LYS A 387 -12.47 -23.68 31.41
CA LYS A 387 -11.63 -24.71 32.06
C LYS A 387 -10.38 -24.14 32.72
N LEU A 388 -9.84 -23.01 32.20
CA LEU A 388 -8.66 -22.35 32.73
C LEU A 388 -8.99 -21.37 33.87
N MET A 389 -10.25 -20.94 33.97
CA MET A 389 -10.74 -20.02 34.99
C MET A 389 -11.22 -20.73 36.28
N LYS A 390 -11.29 -22.07 36.26
CA LYS A 390 -11.57 -22.91 37.41
C LYS A 390 -10.28 -23.31 38.14
#